data_e5dcacbda86cb464fd07a244b946b789
#
_entry.id   e5dcacbda86cb464fd07a244b946b789
#
_cell.length_a   1.000
_cell.length_b   1.000
_cell.length_c   1.000
_cell.angle_alpha   90.00
_cell.angle_beta   90.00
_cell.angle_gamma   90.00
#
_symmetry.space_group_name_H-M   'P 1'
#
loop_
_entity.id
_entity.type
_entity.pdbx_description
1 polymer ?
#
loop_
_entity_poly.entity_id
_entity_poly.type
_entity_poly.pdbx_seq_one_letter_code
_entity_poly.pdbx_strand_id
1 'polypeptide(L)'
;MQFNKYEDINIFWNDTKELLEKEEWYNCLMIGNCMEGTQKGKVDWFLATITNNNGNIELIMLYRKPWKLILYSPSNNYSDEILEFAANEIYKYDKELLGVNSEKRVANKFAKYYCNLSNMKYIVHTGLRILLLENIEKGKLLNDVIYRKATLDDKEILVKYIQDFKKEALNEECDYKKAEEKFNKYFEKGYYVLEKGNKIICQANTSRVMKYGKCVSGVYTPKEERGKSYAYNLIYRISKELLDKGDKYCVLYTDDANPISNHVYEKIGYKRKSNWEELDFIK
;
A
#
# COMPACT_ATOMS: atom_id res chain seq x y z
N MET A 1 -12.27 -25.20 -12.40
CA MET A 1 -11.53 -23.91 -12.36
C MET A 1 -10.63 -23.81 -13.57
N GLN A 2 -10.46 -22.61 -14.11
CA GLN A 2 -9.58 -22.33 -15.24
C GLN A 2 -8.58 -21.23 -14.85
N PHE A 3 -7.31 -21.44 -15.17
CA PHE A 3 -6.24 -20.47 -14.98
C PHE A 3 -6.03 -19.68 -16.27
N ASN A 4 -6.06 -18.34 -16.18
CA ASN A 4 -5.86 -17.44 -17.30
C ASN A 4 -4.67 -16.52 -16.98
N LYS A 5 -3.57 -16.71 -17.70
CA LYS A 5 -2.38 -15.85 -17.65
C LYS A 5 -2.50 -14.75 -18.68
N TYR A 6 -2.09 -13.54 -18.33
CA TYR A 6 -2.10 -12.37 -19.21
C TYR A 6 -0.68 -11.96 -19.55
N GLU A 7 -0.45 -11.68 -20.83
CA GLU A 7 0.82 -11.13 -21.35
C GLU A 7 0.74 -9.59 -21.52
N ASP A 8 -0.48 -9.03 -21.50
CA ASP A 8 -0.72 -7.59 -21.64
C ASP A 8 -1.45 -7.05 -20.39
N ILE A 9 -0.82 -6.07 -19.75
CA ILE A 9 -1.36 -5.40 -18.56
C ILE A 9 -2.66 -4.64 -18.85
N ASN A 10 -2.87 -4.16 -20.09
CA ASN A 10 -4.10 -3.44 -20.44
C ASN A 10 -5.28 -4.42 -20.51
N ILE A 11 -5.07 -5.62 -21.07
CA ILE A 11 -6.10 -6.66 -21.10
C ILE A 11 -6.42 -7.10 -19.67
N PHE A 12 -5.39 -7.41 -18.86
CA PHE A 12 -5.57 -7.75 -17.45
C PHE A 12 -6.34 -6.68 -16.67
N TRP A 13 -5.97 -5.40 -16.86
CA TRP A 13 -6.64 -4.27 -16.21
C TRP A 13 -8.09 -4.15 -16.65
N ASN A 14 -8.39 -4.25 -17.95
CA ASN A 14 -9.75 -4.16 -18.45
C ASN A 14 -10.66 -5.26 -17.88
N ASP A 15 -10.15 -6.49 -17.77
CA ASP A 15 -10.92 -7.63 -17.25
C ASP A 15 -11.14 -7.56 -15.72
N THR A 16 -10.22 -6.92 -14.98
CA THR A 16 -10.23 -6.93 -13.51
C THR A 16 -10.68 -5.63 -12.87
N LYS A 17 -10.63 -4.52 -13.61
CA LYS A 17 -10.85 -3.16 -13.09
C LYS A 17 -12.14 -3.02 -12.30
N GLU A 18 -13.28 -3.41 -12.88
CA GLU A 18 -14.57 -3.26 -12.22
C GLU A 18 -14.68 -4.06 -10.91
N LEU A 19 -14.03 -5.22 -10.87
CA LEU A 19 -13.99 -6.07 -9.67
C LEU A 19 -13.12 -5.44 -8.58
N LEU A 20 -11.96 -4.91 -8.95
CA LEU A 20 -11.05 -4.26 -8.02
C LEU A 20 -11.61 -2.94 -7.47
N GLU A 21 -12.32 -2.17 -8.31
CA GLU A 21 -12.91 -0.88 -7.95
C GLU A 21 -14.14 -1.02 -7.01
N LYS A 22 -14.74 -2.20 -6.87
CA LYS A 22 -15.83 -2.42 -5.89
C LYS A 22 -15.35 -2.18 -4.45
N GLU A 23 -14.11 -2.55 -4.16
CA GLU A 23 -13.43 -2.33 -2.88
C GLU A 23 -12.07 -1.68 -3.10
N GLU A 24 -12.05 -0.51 -3.76
CA GLU A 24 -10.80 0.13 -4.19
C GLU A 24 -9.86 0.49 -3.03
N TRP A 25 -10.40 0.80 -1.85
CA TRP A 25 -9.62 1.06 -0.64
C TRP A 25 -8.82 -0.18 -0.21
N TYR A 26 -9.40 -1.37 -0.36
CA TYR A 26 -8.77 -2.65 -0.08
C TYR A 26 -7.74 -2.99 -1.16
N ASN A 27 -8.10 -2.76 -2.41
CA ASN A 27 -7.32 -3.10 -3.60
C ASN A 27 -6.37 -1.99 -4.07
N CYS A 28 -6.21 -0.91 -3.32
CA CYS A 28 -5.47 0.27 -3.77
C CYS A 28 -4.01 -0.03 -4.15
N LEU A 29 -3.39 -1.07 -3.58
CA LEU A 29 -2.04 -1.52 -3.95
C LEU A 29 -2.06 -2.17 -5.34
N MET A 30 -2.99 -3.08 -5.60
CA MET A 30 -3.12 -3.76 -6.90
C MET A 30 -3.54 -2.77 -7.99
N ILE A 31 -4.55 -1.92 -7.73
CA ILE A 31 -4.99 -0.84 -8.64
C ILE A 31 -3.82 0.09 -8.98
N GLY A 32 -3.05 0.53 -7.98
CA GLY A 32 -1.90 1.40 -8.20
C GLY A 32 -0.81 0.77 -9.06
N ASN A 33 -0.57 -0.54 -8.93
CA ASN A 33 0.33 -1.28 -9.82
C ASN A 33 -0.24 -1.36 -11.25
N CYS A 34 -1.51 -1.71 -11.40
CA CYS A 34 -2.16 -1.77 -12.72
C CYS A 34 -2.08 -0.42 -13.45
N MET A 35 -2.40 0.68 -12.77
CA MET A 35 -2.29 2.03 -13.35
C MET A 35 -0.85 2.40 -13.75
N GLU A 36 0.14 2.04 -12.92
CA GLU A 36 1.55 2.23 -13.27
C GLU A 36 1.95 1.38 -14.48
N GLY A 37 1.50 0.13 -14.52
CA GLY A 37 1.78 -0.80 -15.60
C GLY A 37 1.18 -0.35 -16.93
N THR A 38 -0.06 0.09 -16.95
CA THR A 38 -0.72 0.58 -18.17
C THR A 38 -0.05 1.83 -18.74
N GLN A 39 0.49 2.71 -17.88
CA GLN A 39 1.29 3.86 -18.34
C GLN A 39 2.63 3.46 -18.97
N LYS A 40 3.23 2.34 -18.54
CA LYS A 40 4.47 1.79 -19.12
C LYS A 40 4.24 1.02 -20.41
N GLY A 41 3.02 0.57 -20.64
CA GLY A 41 2.62 -0.26 -21.77
C GLY A 41 3.07 -1.72 -21.64
N LYS A 42 4.35 -2.03 -21.90
CA LYS A 42 4.88 -3.39 -21.74
C LYS A 42 5.50 -3.59 -20.35
N VAL A 43 5.09 -4.65 -19.66
CA VAL A 43 5.61 -5.04 -18.34
C VAL A 43 5.96 -6.54 -18.34
N ASP A 44 7.02 -6.88 -17.61
CA ASP A 44 7.39 -8.27 -17.34
C ASP A 44 6.89 -8.66 -15.94
N TRP A 45 5.56 -8.75 -15.82
CA TRP A 45 4.89 -9.10 -14.57
C TRP A 45 4.09 -10.38 -14.75
N PHE A 46 3.94 -11.14 -13.68
CA PHE A 46 2.98 -12.22 -13.67
C PHE A 46 1.60 -11.67 -13.35
N LEU A 47 0.70 -11.77 -14.31
CA LEU A 47 -0.67 -11.31 -14.26
C LEU A 47 -1.57 -12.50 -14.55
N ALA A 48 -2.46 -12.84 -13.62
CA ALA A 48 -3.33 -13.97 -13.84
C ALA A 48 -4.67 -13.82 -13.12
N THR A 49 -5.67 -14.54 -13.61
CA THR A 49 -6.94 -14.77 -12.93
C THR A 49 -7.25 -16.27 -12.87
N ILE A 50 -8.01 -16.65 -11.86
CA ILE A 50 -8.64 -17.96 -11.78
C ILE A 50 -10.14 -17.75 -11.92
N THR A 51 -10.77 -18.45 -12.86
CA THR A 51 -12.23 -18.43 -13.08
C THR A 51 -12.86 -19.74 -12.67
N ASN A 52 -14.13 -19.66 -12.23
CA ASN A 52 -14.94 -20.84 -12.00
C ASN A 52 -15.52 -21.37 -13.32
N ASN A 53 -16.29 -22.47 -13.24
CA ASN A 53 -16.89 -23.12 -14.42
C ASN A 53 -17.92 -22.24 -15.16
N ASN A 54 -18.41 -21.17 -14.52
CA ASN A 54 -19.34 -20.20 -15.12
C ASN A 54 -18.60 -19.01 -15.75
N GLY A 55 -17.27 -19.00 -15.75
CA GLY A 55 -16.44 -17.89 -16.29
C GLY A 55 -16.26 -16.71 -15.34
N ASN A 56 -16.78 -16.76 -14.11
CA ASN A 56 -16.60 -15.67 -13.15
C ASN A 56 -15.21 -15.72 -12.54
N ILE A 57 -14.55 -14.55 -12.41
CA ILE A 57 -13.25 -14.42 -11.77
C ILE A 57 -13.40 -14.63 -10.26
N GLU A 58 -12.72 -15.65 -9.73
CA GLU A 58 -12.69 -16.02 -8.31
C GLU A 58 -11.40 -15.54 -7.61
N LEU A 59 -10.29 -15.45 -8.33
CA LEU A 59 -9.02 -14.94 -7.80
C LEU A 59 -8.29 -14.09 -8.83
N ILE A 60 -7.75 -12.96 -8.40
CA ILE A 60 -6.90 -12.07 -9.18
C ILE A 60 -5.51 -12.12 -8.57
N MET A 61 -4.48 -12.28 -9.40
CA MET A 61 -3.09 -12.46 -9.01
C MET A 61 -2.20 -11.46 -9.75
N LEU A 62 -1.41 -10.69 -9.01
CA LEU A 62 -0.42 -9.79 -9.58
C LEU A 62 0.92 -9.96 -8.87
N TYR A 63 1.98 -10.31 -9.62
CA TYR A 63 3.33 -10.41 -9.10
C TYR A 63 4.33 -9.63 -9.96
N ARG A 64 5.05 -8.75 -9.31
CA ARG A 64 6.03 -7.85 -9.91
C ARG A 64 7.32 -7.88 -9.10
N LYS A 65 8.37 -8.51 -9.60
CA LYS A 65 9.70 -8.46 -8.95
C LYS A 65 10.23 -7.02 -8.85
N PRO A 66 10.88 -6.66 -7.75
CA PRO A 66 11.26 -7.48 -6.57
C PRO A 66 10.19 -7.51 -5.45
N TRP A 67 8.94 -7.18 -5.74
CA TRP A 67 7.85 -7.14 -4.78
C TRP A 67 7.20 -8.53 -4.63
N LYS A 68 6.32 -8.67 -3.63
CA LYS A 68 5.63 -9.92 -3.33
C LYS A 68 4.34 -10.07 -4.16
N LEU A 69 3.86 -11.31 -4.28
CA LEU A 69 2.60 -11.62 -4.93
C LEU A 69 1.43 -10.98 -4.17
N ILE A 70 0.55 -10.32 -4.89
CA ILE A 70 -0.71 -9.78 -4.36
C ILE A 70 -1.85 -10.67 -4.83
N LEU A 71 -2.76 -11.02 -3.91
CA LEU A 71 -3.94 -11.86 -4.15
C LEU A 71 -5.21 -11.11 -3.76
N TYR A 72 -6.25 -11.19 -4.59
CA TYR A 72 -7.59 -10.69 -4.27
C TYR A 72 -8.67 -11.59 -4.86
N SER A 73 -9.68 -11.93 -4.06
CA SER A 73 -10.88 -12.63 -4.50
C SER A 73 -12.10 -11.71 -4.48
N PRO A 74 -12.70 -11.41 -5.63
CA PRO A 74 -13.91 -10.58 -5.71
C PRO A 74 -15.13 -11.18 -5.02
N SER A 75 -15.18 -12.50 -4.92
CA SER A 75 -16.26 -13.26 -4.23
C SER A 75 -15.93 -13.55 -2.75
N ASN A 76 -14.77 -13.07 -2.26
CA ASN A 76 -14.23 -13.45 -0.95
C ASN A 76 -14.07 -14.97 -0.78
N ASN A 77 -13.90 -15.70 -1.88
CA ASN A 77 -13.67 -17.12 -1.89
C ASN A 77 -12.18 -17.43 -1.78
N TYR A 78 -11.71 -17.71 -0.58
CA TYR A 78 -10.34 -18.12 -0.28
C TYR A 78 -10.34 -19.57 0.26
N SER A 79 -11.05 -20.46 -0.47
CA SER A 79 -11.04 -21.90 -0.17
C SER A 79 -9.65 -22.48 -0.34
N ASP A 80 -9.42 -23.60 0.31
CA ASP A 80 -8.15 -24.34 0.17
C ASP A 80 -7.92 -24.75 -1.29
N GLU A 81 -8.97 -25.18 -1.98
CA GLU A 81 -8.93 -25.58 -3.40
C GLU A 81 -8.41 -24.47 -4.32
N ILE A 82 -8.92 -23.22 -4.18
CA ILE A 82 -8.49 -22.08 -5.00
C ILE A 82 -7.05 -21.69 -4.68
N LEU A 83 -6.68 -21.61 -3.39
CA LEU A 83 -5.35 -21.18 -3.00
C LEU A 83 -4.28 -22.23 -3.32
N GLU A 84 -4.60 -23.50 -3.20
CA GLU A 84 -3.71 -24.58 -3.63
C GLU A 84 -3.53 -24.59 -5.15
N PHE A 85 -4.62 -24.43 -5.91
CA PHE A 85 -4.55 -24.30 -7.36
C PHE A 85 -3.70 -23.10 -7.79
N ALA A 86 -3.91 -21.92 -7.16
CA ALA A 86 -3.10 -20.72 -7.41
C ALA A 86 -1.62 -20.95 -7.11
N ALA A 87 -1.30 -21.62 -5.99
CA ALA A 87 0.07 -21.95 -5.62
C ALA A 87 0.74 -22.87 -6.64
N ASN A 88 0.04 -23.89 -7.12
CA ASN A 88 0.52 -24.79 -8.17
C ASN A 88 0.79 -24.04 -9.48
N GLU A 89 -0.10 -23.15 -9.91
CA GLU A 89 0.06 -22.43 -11.18
C GLU A 89 1.22 -21.42 -11.12
N ILE A 90 1.35 -20.65 -10.04
CA ILE A 90 2.48 -19.70 -9.95
C ILE A 90 3.82 -20.42 -9.73
N TYR A 91 3.84 -21.59 -9.07
CA TYR A 91 5.06 -22.39 -8.91
C TYR A 91 5.62 -22.89 -10.24
N LYS A 92 4.77 -23.15 -11.25
CA LYS A 92 5.22 -23.44 -12.62
C LYS A 92 5.93 -22.26 -13.27
N TYR A 93 5.52 -21.03 -12.92
CA TYR A 93 6.09 -19.80 -13.42
C TYR A 93 7.35 -19.38 -12.66
N ASP A 94 7.29 -19.39 -11.34
CA ASP A 94 8.39 -18.98 -10.47
C ASP A 94 8.53 -19.93 -9.27
N LYS A 95 9.62 -20.70 -9.26
CA LYS A 95 9.96 -21.65 -8.18
C LYS A 95 10.61 -20.97 -6.97
N GLU A 96 10.97 -19.70 -7.09
CA GLU A 96 11.61 -18.89 -6.06
C GLU A 96 10.83 -17.59 -5.82
N LEU A 97 9.49 -17.74 -5.70
CA LEU A 97 8.63 -16.61 -5.35
C LEU A 97 9.12 -15.95 -4.05
N LEU A 98 9.26 -14.62 -4.06
CA LEU A 98 9.83 -13.88 -2.94
C LEU A 98 8.92 -13.83 -1.72
N GLY A 99 7.61 -14.05 -1.91
CA GLY A 99 6.64 -14.00 -0.84
C GLY A 99 5.25 -13.59 -1.31
N VAL A 100 4.37 -13.35 -0.37
CA VAL A 100 2.99 -12.94 -0.61
C VAL A 100 2.61 -11.74 0.27
N ASN A 101 1.81 -10.84 -0.27
CA ASN A 101 1.29 -9.64 0.39
C ASN A 101 -0.23 -9.61 0.21
N SER A 102 -0.98 -9.99 1.23
CA SER A 102 -2.44 -10.12 1.17
C SER A 102 -3.08 -10.01 2.56
N GLU A 103 -4.40 -10.15 2.63
CA GLU A 103 -5.10 -10.31 3.91
C GLU A 103 -4.45 -11.47 4.70
N LYS A 104 -4.27 -11.27 6.01
CA LYS A 104 -3.49 -12.17 6.88
C LYS A 104 -3.83 -13.65 6.72
N ARG A 105 -5.12 -14.01 6.74
CA ARG A 105 -5.57 -15.41 6.62
C ARG A 105 -5.23 -15.98 5.25
N VAL A 106 -5.44 -15.17 4.20
CA VAL A 106 -5.16 -15.55 2.81
C VAL A 106 -3.66 -15.74 2.59
N ALA A 107 -2.85 -14.77 3.04
CA ALA A 107 -1.40 -14.84 2.93
C ALA A 107 -0.83 -16.11 3.58
N ASN A 108 -1.26 -16.43 4.81
CA ASN A 108 -0.79 -17.61 5.53
C ASN A 108 -1.24 -18.93 4.88
N LYS A 109 -2.50 -19.02 4.40
CA LYS A 109 -2.98 -20.20 3.69
C LYS A 109 -2.21 -20.42 2.39
N PHE A 110 -2.09 -19.39 1.57
CA PHE A 110 -1.34 -19.46 0.31
C PHE A 110 0.12 -19.83 0.55
N ALA A 111 0.79 -19.19 1.51
CA ALA A 111 2.17 -19.47 1.87
C ALA A 111 2.39 -20.94 2.23
N LYS A 112 1.47 -21.54 2.98
CA LYS A 112 1.55 -22.96 3.32
C LYS A 112 1.58 -23.85 2.08
N TYR A 113 0.69 -23.62 1.10
CA TYR A 113 0.66 -24.43 -0.12
C TYR A 113 1.90 -24.19 -0.98
N TYR A 114 2.27 -22.94 -1.22
CA TYR A 114 3.42 -22.63 -2.06
C TYR A 114 4.74 -23.13 -1.44
N CYS A 115 4.95 -22.92 -0.15
CA CYS A 115 6.18 -23.36 0.52
C CYS A 115 6.32 -24.88 0.58
N ASN A 116 5.21 -25.62 0.68
CA ASN A 116 5.23 -27.10 0.57
C ASN A 116 5.70 -27.55 -0.82
N LEU A 117 5.27 -26.86 -1.90
CA LEU A 117 5.68 -27.19 -3.27
C LEU A 117 7.17 -26.84 -3.53
N SER A 118 7.61 -25.70 -3.00
CA SER A 118 8.95 -25.15 -3.26
C SER A 118 10.02 -25.63 -2.27
N ASN A 119 9.65 -26.39 -1.24
CA ASN A 119 10.52 -26.75 -0.12
C ASN A 119 11.15 -25.55 0.58
N MET A 120 10.38 -24.46 0.66
CA MET A 120 10.74 -23.22 1.35
C MET A 120 10.00 -23.11 2.69
N LYS A 121 10.41 -22.14 3.49
CA LYS A 121 9.71 -21.70 4.70
C LYS A 121 9.18 -20.30 4.48
N TYR A 122 8.29 -19.83 5.35
CA TYR A 122 7.88 -18.42 5.33
C TYR A 122 7.96 -17.81 6.72
N ILE A 123 8.23 -16.51 6.74
CA ILE A 123 8.26 -15.68 7.94
C ILE A 123 7.42 -14.42 7.71
N VAL A 124 6.90 -13.87 8.79
CA VAL A 124 6.20 -12.57 8.73
C VAL A 124 7.25 -11.47 8.58
N HIS A 125 7.23 -10.78 7.45
CA HIS A 125 8.03 -9.58 7.23
C HIS A 125 7.40 -8.39 7.97
N THR A 126 6.11 -8.14 7.73
CA THR A 126 5.38 -7.05 8.39
C THR A 126 3.91 -7.39 8.51
N GLY A 127 3.35 -7.20 9.70
CA GLY A 127 1.89 -7.15 9.90
C GLY A 127 1.40 -5.73 9.69
N LEU A 128 0.35 -5.55 8.88
CA LEU A 128 -0.20 -4.26 8.53
C LEU A 128 -1.68 -4.14 8.91
N ARG A 129 -2.10 -2.93 9.22
CA ARG A 129 -3.52 -2.55 9.28
C ARG A 129 -3.87 -1.69 8.09
N ILE A 130 -4.99 -1.99 7.45
CA ILE A 130 -5.62 -1.05 6.52
C ILE A 130 -6.63 -0.25 7.34
N LEU A 131 -6.40 1.06 7.39
CA LEU A 131 -7.25 2.01 8.09
C LEU A 131 -7.96 2.91 7.09
N LEU A 132 -9.26 3.13 7.30
CA LEU A 132 -10.12 3.94 6.45
C LEU A 132 -10.75 5.08 7.26
N LEU A 133 -10.76 6.28 6.68
CA LEU A 133 -11.41 7.48 7.22
C LEU A 133 -12.47 7.96 6.22
N GLU A 134 -13.73 7.96 6.64
CA GLU A 134 -14.87 8.51 5.89
C GLU A 134 -15.36 9.83 6.50
N ASN A 135 -15.22 9.97 7.81
CA ASN A 135 -15.59 11.16 8.57
C ASN A 135 -14.50 11.48 9.58
N ILE A 136 -14.17 12.75 9.68
CA ILE A 136 -13.11 13.20 10.58
C ILE A 136 -13.66 13.50 11.97
N GLU A 137 -13.01 13.01 13.00
CA GLU A 137 -13.36 13.32 14.38
C GLU A 137 -12.91 14.74 14.75
N LYS A 138 -13.70 15.44 15.58
CA LYS A 138 -13.31 16.77 16.06
C LYS A 138 -12.03 16.68 16.89
N GLY A 139 -11.06 17.52 16.57
CA GLY A 139 -9.77 17.52 17.25
C GLY A 139 -9.18 18.90 17.44
N LYS A 140 -8.27 19.01 18.38
CA LYS A 140 -7.54 20.26 18.64
C LYS A 140 -6.30 20.30 17.75
N LEU A 141 -6.20 21.37 16.95
CA LEU A 141 -5.06 21.62 16.07
C LEU A 141 -4.09 22.63 16.69
N LEU A 142 -2.82 22.52 16.32
CA LEU A 142 -1.80 23.49 16.66
C LEU A 142 -1.97 24.75 15.80
N ASN A 143 -1.81 25.92 16.42
CA ASN A 143 -1.96 27.22 15.75
C ASN A 143 -0.59 27.84 15.38
N ASP A 144 0.49 27.31 15.94
CA ASP A 144 1.87 27.79 15.77
C ASP A 144 2.66 27.01 14.73
N VAL A 145 1.95 26.38 13.79
CA VAL A 145 2.51 25.60 12.68
C VAL A 145 1.83 25.95 11.36
N ILE A 146 2.59 25.93 10.27
CA ILE A 146 2.12 26.17 8.91
C ILE A 146 1.93 24.84 8.21
N TYR A 147 0.69 24.57 7.75
CA TYR A 147 0.38 23.45 6.87
C TYR A 147 0.39 23.94 5.43
N ARG A 148 1.16 23.28 4.57
CA ARG A 148 1.22 23.62 3.15
C ARG A 148 1.60 22.41 2.28
N LYS A 149 1.37 22.52 0.99
CA LYS A 149 2.01 21.62 0.03
C LYS A 149 3.50 21.90 -0.02
N ALA A 150 4.27 20.86 -0.29
CA ALA A 150 5.69 20.97 -0.54
C ALA A 150 5.96 21.72 -1.86
N THR A 151 7.07 22.42 -1.92
CA THR A 151 7.63 23.05 -3.12
C THR A 151 8.91 22.33 -3.55
N LEU A 152 9.45 22.67 -4.72
CA LEU A 152 10.72 22.09 -5.16
C LEU A 152 11.91 22.55 -4.27
N ASP A 153 11.79 23.68 -3.60
CA ASP A 153 12.81 24.16 -2.66
C ASP A 153 12.92 23.27 -1.42
N ASP A 154 11.86 22.53 -1.10
CA ASP A 154 11.85 21.56 0.01
C ASP A 154 12.52 20.22 -0.34
N LYS A 155 12.86 20.00 -1.62
CA LYS A 155 13.27 18.68 -2.15
C LYS A 155 14.40 18.05 -1.33
N GLU A 156 15.46 18.82 -1.04
CA GLU A 156 16.64 18.28 -0.37
C GLU A 156 16.31 17.71 1.02
N ILE A 157 15.57 18.47 1.82
CA ILE A 157 15.18 18.01 3.16
C ILE A 157 14.17 16.86 3.11
N LEU A 158 13.24 16.87 2.13
CA LEU A 158 12.24 15.81 2.00
C LEU A 158 12.84 14.51 1.48
N VAL A 159 13.83 14.56 0.59
CA VAL A 159 14.61 13.40 0.18
C VAL A 159 15.34 12.78 1.37
N LYS A 160 15.98 13.61 2.21
CA LYS A 160 16.59 13.16 3.46
C LYS A 160 15.56 12.48 4.37
N TYR A 161 14.38 13.05 4.55
CA TYR A 161 13.31 12.46 5.37
C TYR A 161 12.77 11.14 4.81
N ILE A 162 12.81 10.94 3.49
CA ILE A 162 12.51 9.65 2.88
C ILE A 162 13.56 8.60 3.26
N GLN A 163 14.85 8.97 3.23
CA GLN A 163 15.94 8.08 3.65
C GLN A 163 15.81 7.70 5.12
N ASP A 164 15.60 8.71 5.99
CA ASP A 164 15.44 8.51 7.43
C ASP A 164 14.21 7.63 7.74
N PHE A 165 13.08 7.87 7.05
CA PHE A 165 11.87 7.03 7.17
C PHE A 165 12.15 5.57 6.79
N LYS A 166 12.82 5.34 5.67
CA LYS A 166 13.17 4.00 5.21
C LYS A 166 14.03 3.26 6.24
N LYS A 167 15.04 3.93 6.73
CA LYS A 167 15.95 3.38 7.74
C LYS A 167 15.25 3.10 9.06
N GLU A 168 14.45 4.03 9.56
CA GLU A 168 13.87 3.95 10.89
C GLU A 168 12.59 3.14 10.98
N ALA A 169 11.73 3.21 9.96
CA ALA A 169 10.43 2.54 9.96
C ALA A 169 10.45 1.17 9.27
N LEU A 170 11.34 0.98 8.28
CA LEU A 170 11.38 -0.24 7.48
C LEU A 170 12.69 -1.02 7.62
N ASN A 171 13.67 -0.50 8.37
CA ASN A 171 15.02 -1.05 8.49
C ASN A 171 15.68 -1.30 7.12
N GLU A 172 15.42 -0.41 6.15
CA GLU A 172 15.92 -0.46 4.78
C GLU A 172 16.91 0.68 4.53
N GLU A 173 18.06 0.37 3.96
CA GLU A 173 18.96 1.41 3.44
C GLU A 173 18.41 1.96 2.12
N CYS A 174 18.44 3.28 1.99
CA CYS A 174 17.95 4.00 0.81
C CYS A 174 18.97 5.06 0.41
N ASP A 175 19.61 4.87 -0.74
CA ASP A 175 20.51 5.89 -1.29
C ASP A 175 19.74 7.15 -1.74
N TYR A 176 20.47 8.24 -1.93
CA TYR A 176 19.87 9.52 -2.32
C TYR A 176 19.06 9.42 -3.62
N LYS A 177 19.57 8.74 -4.64
CA LYS A 177 18.92 8.60 -5.94
C LYS A 177 17.56 7.91 -5.85
N LYS A 178 17.48 6.80 -5.11
CA LYS A 178 16.21 6.10 -4.87
C LYS A 178 15.22 6.93 -4.07
N ALA A 179 15.71 7.69 -3.08
CA ALA A 179 14.87 8.59 -2.30
C ALA A 179 14.34 9.76 -3.16
N GLU A 180 15.19 10.32 -4.03
CA GLU A 180 14.84 11.38 -4.97
C GLU A 180 13.81 10.89 -6.01
N GLU A 181 14.00 9.72 -6.61
CA GLU A 181 13.03 9.10 -7.52
C GLU A 181 11.67 8.92 -6.83
N LYS A 182 11.67 8.52 -5.55
CA LYS A 182 10.45 8.40 -4.74
C LYS A 182 9.80 9.76 -4.48
N PHE A 183 10.59 10.79 -4.14
CA PHE A 183 10.09 12.15 -4.00
C PHE A 183 9.43 12.62 -5.29
N ASN A 184 10.12 12.55 -6.42
CA ASN A 184 9.61 12.98 -7.73
C ASN A 184 8.30 12.24 -8.08
N LYS A 185 8.24 10.93 -7.85
CA LYS A 185 7.04 10.11 -8.10
C LYS A 185 5.80 10.58 -7.34
N TYR A 186 5.96 11.08 -6.12
CA TYR A 186 4.83 11.46 -5.27
C TYR A 186 4.59 12.97 -5.21
N PHE A 187 5.54 13.78 -5.63
CA PHE A 187 5.45 15.24 -5.58
C PHE A 187 4.20 15.75 -6.33
N GLU A 188 3.99 15.29 -7.54
CA GLU A 188 2.83 15.66 -8.37
C GLU A 188 1.51 15.12 -7.83
N LYS A 189 1.53 13.99 -7.13
CA LYS A 189 0.33 13.35 -6.55
C LYS A 189 -0.18 14.06 -5.29
N GLY A 190 0.68 14.84 -4.66
CA GLY A 190 0.42 15.59 -3.45
C GLY A 190 1.42 15.25 -2.35
N TYR A 191 2.30 16.17 -2.09
CA TYR A 191 3.28 16.13 -1.00
C TYR A 191 3.01 17.27 -0.03
N TYR A 192 2.93 16.98 1.25
CA TYR A 192 2.49 17.90 2.28
C TYR A 192 3.50 17.98 3.41
N VAL A 193 3.65 19.18 3.97
CA VAL A 193 4.55 19.44 5.07
C VAL A 193 3.87 20.23 6.17
N LEU A 194 4.37 20.04 7.38
CA LEU A 194 4.12 20.90 8.50
C LEU A 194 5.42 21.65 8.82
N GLU A 195 5.34 22.97 8.90
CA GLU A 195 6.49 23.87 9.12
C GLU A 195 6.32 24.64 10.41
N LYS A 196 7.42 24.83 11.13
CA LYS A 196 7.50 25.69 12.31
C LYS A 196 8.84 26.40 12.35
N GLY A 197 8.81 27.73 12.44
CA GLY A 197 10.03 28.53 12.48
C GLY A 197 10.95 28.29 11.28
N ASN A 198 10.40 28.29 10.07
CA ASN A 198 11.10 28.01 8.81
C ASN A 198 11.77 26.62 8.72
N LYS A 199 11.38 25.68 9.60
CA LYS A 199 11.86 24.30 9.57
C LYS A 199 10.71 23.35 9.26
N ILE A 200 10.89 22.46 8.30
CA ILE A 200 9.95 21.36 8.08
C ILE A 200 10.09 20.36 9.21
N ILE A 201 9.01 20.12 9.95
CA ILE A 201 8.97 19.30 11.15
C ILE A 201 8.17 18.01 10.97
N CYS A 202 7.43 17.86 9.88
CA CYS A 202 6.70 16.66 9.53
C CYS A 202 6.38 16.65 8.05
N GLN A 203 6.40 15.48 7.43
CA GLN A 203 5.99 15.27 6.04
C GLN A 203 4.97 14.15 5.90
N ALA A 204 4.19 14.18 4.84
CA ALA A 204 3.39 13.06 4.33
C ALA A 204 3.07 13.28 2.85
N ASN A 205 2.65 12.22 2.15
CA ASN A 205 2.25 12.32 0.77
C ASN A 205 0.99 11.49 0.47
N THR A 206 0.36 11.74 -0.68
CA THR A 206 -0.62 10.85 -1.28
C THR A 206 0.09 9.94 -2.27
N SER A 207 0.00 8.62 -2.09
CA SER A 207 0.76 7.65 -2.89
C SER A 207 -0.06 7.00 -4.00
N ARG A 208 -1.32 6.71 -3.75
CA ARG A 208 -2.24 6.03 -4.68
C ARG A 208 -3.49 6.87 -4.80
N VAL A 209 -3.81 7.25 -6.04
CA VAL A 209 -5.04 7.97 -6.37
C VAL A 209 -6.03 6.93 -6.88
N MET A 210 -7.20 6.88 -6.27
CA MET A 210 -8.30 6.00 -6.61
C MET A 210 -9.48 6.83 -7.14
N LYS A 211 -10.52 6.18 -7.58
CA LYS A 211 -11.70 6.87 -8.14
C LYS A 211 -12.45 7.70 -7.08
N TYR A 212 -12.52 7.20 -5.86
CA TYR A 212 -13.31 7.80 -4.78
C TYR A 212 -12.50 8.22 -3.56
N GLY A 213 -11.20 7.95 -3.52
CA GLY A 213 -10.37 8.30 -2.39
C GLY A 213 -8.89 8.33 -2.69
N LYS A 214 -8.08 8.56 -1.66
CA LYS A 214 -6.62 8.61 -1.78
C LYS A 214 -5.93 7.87 -0.64
N CYS A 215 -4.80 7.27 -0.94
CA CYS A 215 -3.94 6.64 0.05
C CYS A 215 -2.94 7.66 0.60
N VAL A 216 -3.04 7.97 1.89
CA VAL A 216 -2.04 8.79 2.61
C VAL A 216 -0.88 7.89 3.05
N SER A 217 0.34 8.34 2.84
CA SER A 217 1.54 7.54 3.13
C SER A 217 2.76 8.42 3.41
N GLY A 218 3.90 7.79 3.75
CA GLY A 218 5.17 8.48 3.93
C GLY A 218 5.17 9.46 5.08
N VAL A 219 4.36 9.21 6.12
CA VAL A 219 4.29 10.06 7.32
C VAL A 219 5.58 9.93 8.10
N TYR A 220 6.31 11.03 8.20
CA TYR A 220 7.57 11.05 8.94
C TYR A 220 7.70 12.33 9.75
N THR A 221 8.11 12.19 11.00
CA THR A 221 8.49 13.25 11.92
C THR A 221 9.91 12.94 12.41
N PRO A 222 10.88 13.84 12.22
CA PRO A 222 12.23 13.67 12.75
C PRO A 222 12.24 13.38 14.25
N LYS A 223 13.21 12.60 14.73
CA LYS A 223 13.24 12.11 16.12
C LYS A 223 13.09 13.21 17.17
N GLU A 224 13.80 14.30 16.97
CA GLU A 224 13.81 15.48 17.86
C GLU A 224 12.47 16.25 17.87
N GLU A 225 11.62 15.99 16.90
CA GLU A 225 10.31 16.65 16.76
C GLU A 225 9.14 15.73 17.16
N ARG A 226 9.40 14.51 17.59
CA ARG A 226 8.35 13.55 18.01
C ARG A 226 7.73 13.95 19.37
N GLY A 227 6.56 13.38 19.67
CA GLY A 227 5.84 13.62 20.92
C GLY A 227 5.09 14.96 20.96
N LYS A 228 5.17 15.80 19.91
CA LYS A 228 4.57 17.14 19.86
C LYS A 228 3.28 17.20 19.02
N SER A 229 2.66 16.08 18.73
CA SER A 229 1.43 15.94 17.93
C SER A 229 1.51 16.44 16.49
N TYR A 230 2.71 16.56 15.90
CA TYR A 230 2.87 17.08 14.54
C TYR A 230 2.31 16.12 13.49
N ALA A 231 2.55 14.81 13.60
CA ALA A 231 1.96 13.82 12.70
C ALA A 231 0.41 13.87 12.74
N TYR A 232 -0.18 13.96 13.95
CA TYR A 232 -1.62 14.15 14.12
C TYR A 232 -2.12 15.38 13.35
N ASN A 233 -1.48 16.53 13.55
CA ASN A 233 -1.88 17.78 12.90
C ASN A 233 -1.75 17.73 11.37
N LEU A 234 -0.66 17.13 10.86
CA LEU A 234 -0.46 16.99 9.41
C LEU A 234 -1.52 16.09 8.80
N ILE A 235 -1.69 14.88 9.33
CA ILE A 235 -2.63 13.90 8.78
C ILE A 235 -4.07 14.37 8.89
N TYR A 236 -4.46 14.99 10.01
CA TYR A 236 -5.77 15.61 10.16
C TYR A 236 -6.04 16.62 9.03
N ARG A 237 -5.11 17.55 8.78
CA ARG A 237 -5.27 18.61 7.76
C ARG A 237 -5.30 18.04 6.35
N ILE A 238 -4.44 17.07 6.04
CA ILE A 238 -4.46 16.36 4.74
C ILE A 238 -5.81 15.68 4.56
N SER A 239 -6.24 14.87 5.52
CA SER A 239 -7.49 14.12 5.43
C SER A 239 -8.69 15.05 5.28
N LYS A 240 -8.71 16.14 6.05
CA LYS A 240 -9.76 17.15 5.92
C LYS A 240 -9.77 17.80 4.54
N GLU A 241 -8.61 18.20 4.03
CA GLU A 241 -8.50 18.81 2.70
C GLU A 241 -8.99 17.86 1.60
N LEU A 242 -8.66 16.56 1.69
CA LEU A 242 -9.08 15.56 0.72
C LEU A 242 -10.60 15.35 0.75
N LEU A 243 -11.17 15.16 1.93
CA LEU A 243 -12.63 14.99 2.10
C LEU A 243 -13.40 16.26 1.68
N ASP A 244 -12.92 17.45 2.03
CA ASP A 244 -13.53 18.73 1.62
C ASP A 244 -13.49 18.93 0.09
N LYS A 245 -12.52 18.33 -0.61
CA LYS A 245 -12.42 18.33 -2.08
C LYS A 245 -13.28 17.28 -2.77
N GLY A 246 -14.03 16.49 -2.01
CA GLY A 246 -14.98 15.50 -2.52
C GLY A 246 -14.47 14.07 -2.58
N ASP A 247 -13.27 13.77 -2.07
CA ASP A 247 -12.86 12.39 -1.84
C ASP A 247 -13.82 11.77 -0.81
N LYS A 248 -14.35 10.57 -1.08
CA LYS A 248 -15.29 9.90 -0.17
C LYS A 248 -14.59 9.33 1.07
N TYR A 249 -13.30 9.06 0.98
CA TYR A 249 -12.50 8.51 2.08
C TYR A 249 -11.00 8.75 1.87
N CYS A 250 -10.27 8.65 2.98
CA CYS A 250 -8.82 8.46 2.98
C CYS A 250 -8.49 7.06 3.48
N VAL A 251 -7.51 6.42 2.88
CA VAL A 251 -6.98 5.12 3.33
C VAL A 251 -5.51 5.24 3.67
N LEU A 252 -5.03 4.45 4.63
CA LEU A 252 -3.61 4.29 4.90
C LEU A 252 -3.28 2.89 5.37
N TYR A 253 -2.01 2.51 5.19
CA TYR A 253 -1.42 1.29 5.71
C TYR A 253 -0.47 1.67 6.85
N THR A 254 -0.59 0.99 7.97
CA THR A 254 0.27 1.20 9.14
C THR A 254 0.73 -0.14 9.70
N ASP A 255 1.93 -0.16 10.27
CA ASP A 255 2.46 -1.32 10.97
C ASP A 255 1.59 -1.62 12.20
N ASP A 256 1.11 -2.87 12.30
CA ASP A 256 0.31 -3.35 13.43
C ASP A 256 1.11 -3.27 14.76
N ALA A 257 2.42 -3.43 14.68
CA ALA A 257 3.33 -3.35 15.82
C ALA A 257 3.68 -1.91 16.27
N ASN A 258 3.18 -0.86 15.56
CA ASN A 258 3.44 0.53 15.92
C ASN A 258 2.24 1.18 16.63
N PRO A 259 2.12 1.06 17.97
CA PRO A 259 0.97 1.58 18.70
C PRO A 259 0.87 3.11 18.68
N ILE A 260 2.01 3.81 18.55
CA ILE A 260 2.03 5.28 18.52
C ILE A 260 1.35 5.79 17.27
N SER A 261 1.75 5.29 16.10
CA SER A 261 1.13 5.67 14.82
C SER A 261 -0.34 5.26 14.77
N ASN A 262 -0.66 4.04 15.21
CA ASN A 262 -2.03 3.53 15.24
C ASN A 262 -2.95 4.44 16.07
N HIS A 263 -2.50 4.84 17.26
CA HIS A 263 -3.26 5.77 18.12
C HIS A 263 -3.48 7.15 17.47
N VAL A 264 -2.46 7.67 16.74
CA VAL A 264 -2.60 8.95 16.02
C VAL A 264 -3.73 8.86 14.99
N TYR A 265 -3.77 7.80 14.19
CA TYR A 265 -4.78 7.63 13.14
C TYR A 265 -6.18 7.39 13.72
N GLU A 266 -6.30 6.53 14.73
CA GLU A 266 -7.57 6.28 15.42
C GLU A 266 -8.15 7.56 16.02
N LYS A 267 -7.33 8.43 16.60
CA LYS A 267 -7.73 9.71 17.16
C LYS A 267 -8.25 10.72 16.13
N ILE A 268 -7.87 10.58 14.86
CA ILE A 268 -8.39 11.38 13.74
C ILE A 268 -9.77 10.85 13.28
N GLY A 269 -10.06 9.59 13.56
CA GLY A 269 -11.29 8.90 13.16
C GLY A 269 -11.07 7.76 12.16
N TYR A 270 -9.80 7.42 11.84
CA TYR A 270 -9.50 6.26 11.01
C TYR A 270 -9.93 4.97 11.71
N LYS A 271 -10.64 4.10 10.99
CA LYS A 271 -11.15 2.83 11.49
C LYS A 271 -10.44 1.66 10.82
N ARG A 272 -10.05 0.64 11.59
CA ARG A 272 -9.47 -0.59 11.08
C ARG A 272 -10.50 -1.34 10.23
N LYS A 273 -10.14 -1.66 9.00
CA LYS A 273 -10.99 -2.39 8.05
C LYS A 273 -10.45 -3.79 7.75
N SER A 274 -9.13 -3.97 7.73
CA SER A 274 -8.52 -5.26 7.45
C SER A 274 -7.17 -5.44 8.15
N ASN A 275 -6.83 -6.71 8.37
CA ASN A 275 -5.50 -7.15 8.78
C ASN A 275 -4.78 -7.70 7.55
N TRP A 276 -3.58 -7.20 7.30
CA TRP A 276 -2.80 -7.54 6.15
C TRP A 276 -1.44 -8.08 6.59
N GLU A 277 -0.90 -9.04 5.89
CA GLU A 277 0.46 -9.53 6.16
C GLU A 277 1.27 -9.58 4.89
N GLU A 278 2.49 -9.17 5.03
CA GLU A 278 3.56 -9.36 4.08
C GLU A 278 4.44 -10.50 4.59
N LEU A 279 4.50 -11.60 3.84
CA LEU A 279 5.28 -12.78 4.17
C LEU A 279 6.49 -12.89 3.23
N ASP A 280 7.67 -13.16 3.79
CA ASP A 280 8.86 -13.55 3.03
C ASP A 280 8.94 -15.06 2.91
N PHE A 281 9.28 -15.56 1.72
CA PHE A 281 9.62 -16.96 1.50
C PHE A 281 11.15 -17.11 1.53
N ILE A 282 11.63 -18.02 2.36
CA ILE A 282 13.04 -18.25 2.64
C ILE A 282 13.38 -19.73 2.45
N LYS A 283 14.61 -20.02 1.99
CA LYS A 283 15.15 -21.39 1.86
C LYS A 283 15.47 -22.00 3.20
#